data_dfd5a8000eb1f1b01c8ab9670e6ea4d8
#
_entry.id   dfd5a8000eb1f1b01c8ab9670e6ea4d8
#
_cell.length_a   1.000
_cell.length_b   1.000
_cell.length_c   1.000
_cell.angle_alpha   90.00
_cell.angle_beta   90.00
_cell.angle_gamma   90.00
#
_symmetry.space_group_name_H-M   'P 1'
#
loop_
_entity.id
_entity.type
_entity.pdbx_description
1 polymer ?
#
loop_
_entity_poly.entity_id
_entity_poly.type
_entity_poly.pdbx_seq_one_letter_code
_entity_poly.pdbx_strand_id
1 'polypeptide(L)' 'MVTPEELKDRIEAGIPGARAQVSGDGRHFNAVVVSGAFDGLSRLAQHRLVYDVFGGEVGDRIHALSIQTQPE' A
#
# COMPACT_ATOMS: atom_id res chain seq x y z
N MET A 1 5.13 -5.68 16.38
CA MET A 1 4.08 -4.70 16.06
C MET A 1 4.31 -4.16 14.64
N VAL A 2 3.26 -4.05 13.86
CA VAL A 2 3.36 -3.48 12.52
C VAL A 2 3.47 -1.96 12.63
N THR A 3 4.42 -1.37 11.92
CA THR A 3 4.62 0.08 11.92
C THR A 3 4.33 0.66 10.55
N PRO A 4 3.98 1.97 10.45
CA PRO A 4 3.82 2.62 9.16
C PRO A 4 5.07 2.50 8.28
N GLU A 5 6.25 2.58 8.87
CA GLU A 5 7.52 2.48 8.14
C GLU A 5 7.69 1.11 7.51
N GLU A 6 7.29 0.04 8.18
CA GLU A 6 7.33 -1.30 7.62
C GLU A 6 6.45 -1.39 6.37
N LEU A 7 5.24 -0.86 6.46
CA LEU A 7 4.31 -0.90 5.33
C LEU A 7 4.84 -0.07 4.15
N LYS A 8 5.37 1.11 4.44
CA LYS A 8 5.97 1.97 3.42
C LYS A 8 7.10 1.25 2.69
N ASP A 9 8.02 0.66 3.45
CA ASP A 9 9.17 -0.02 2.86
C ASP A 9 8.73 -1.20 1.99
N ARG A 10 7.73 -1.95 2.42
CA ARG A 10 7.24 -3.10 1.66
C ARG A 10 6.54 -2.67 0.38
N ILE A 11 5.75 -1.59 0.43
CA ILE A 11 5.10 -1.08 -0.78
C ILE A 11 6.15 -0.61 -1.78
N GLU A 12 7.14 0.15 -1.31
CA GLU A 12 8.18 0.69 -2.19
C GLU A 12 9.06 -0.41 -2.77
N ALA A 13 9.27 -1.49 -2.03
CA ALA A 13 10.04 -2.63 -2.54
C ALA A 13 9.23 -3.49 -3.51
N GLY A 14 7.91 -3.56 -3.33
CA GLY A 14 7.06 -4.48 -4.09
C GLY A 14 6.44 -3.90 -5.35
N ILE A 15 6.41 -2.58 -5.50
CA ILE A 15 5.81 -1.91 -6.66
C ILE A 15 6.87 -1.03 -7.31
N PRO A 16 7.18 -1.24 -8.61
CA PRO A 16 8.23 -0.49 -9.29
C PRO A 16 7.98 1.02 -9.23
N GLY A 17 8.99 1.76 -8.81
CA GLY A 17 8.94 3.22 -8.76
C GLY A 17 7.97 3.81 -7.76
N ALA A 18 7.42 3.00 -6.86
CA ALA A 18 6.43 3.49 -5.91
C ALA A 18 7.03 4.41 -4.87
N ARG A 19 6.28 5.47 -4.56
CA ARG A 19 6.52 6.32 -3.41
C ARG A 19 5.30 6.23 -2.52
N ALA A 20 5.50 5.88 -1.26
CA ALA A 20 4.41 5.65 -0.33
C ALA A 20 4.53 6.56 0.88
N GLN A 21 3.39 7.07 1.33
CA GLN A 21 3.26 7.77 2.60
C GLN A 21 2.26 6.99 3.42
N VAL A 22 2.69 6.50 4.58
CA VAL A 22 1.85 5.66 5.42
C VAL A 22 1.78 6.26 6.81
N SER A 23 0.56 6.32 7.34
CA SER A 23 0.30 6.74 8.71
C SER A 23 -0.59 5.70 9.38
N GLY A 24 -0.63 5.72 10.70
CA GLY A 24 -1.51 4.82 11.43
C GLY A 24 -1.12 4.69 12.89
N ASP A 25 -1.99 3.99 13.64
CA ASP A 25 -1.87 3.82 15.09
C ASP A 25 -1.42 2.42 15.49
N GLY A 26 -1.02 1.58 14.54
CA GLY A 26 -0.63 0.19 14.78
C GLY A 26 -1.74 -0.80 14.46
N ARG A 27 -2.98 -0.34 14.31
CA ARG A 27 -4.13 -1.17 13.94
C ARG A 27 -4.77 -0.71 12.65
N HIS A 28 -5.01 0.59 12.54
CA HIS A 28 -5.61 1.21 11.34
C HIS A 28 -4.53 2.00 10.65
N PHE A 29 -4.32 1.71 9.37
CA PHE A 29 -3.29 2.36 8.56
C PHE A 29 -3.91 3.04 7.36
N ASN A 30 -3.30 4.14 6.95
CA ASN A 30 -3.65 4.84 5.71
C ASN A 30 -2.39 4.97 4.88
N ALA A 31 -2.48 4.56 3.62
CA ALA A 31 -1.36 4.65 2.69
C ALA A 31 -1.75 5.45 1.46
N VAL A 32 -0.89 6.38 1.05
CA VAL A 32 -1.00 7.07 -0.23
C VAL A 32 0.18 6.58 -1.06
N VAL A 33 -0.10 6.00 -2.23
CA VAL A 33 0.91 5.37 -3.07
C VAL A 33 0.87 6.00 -4.45
N VAL A 34 2.01 6.50 -4.91
CA VAL A 34 2.16 7.09 -6.24
C VAL A 34 3.16 6.23 -7.00
N SER A 35 2.81 5.80 -8.21
CA SER A 35 3.71 4.98 -9.03
C SER A 35 3.33 5.06 -10.50
N GLY A 36 4.34 5.11 -11.37
CA GLY A 36 4.13 4.97 -12.82
C GLY A 36 3.55 3.61 -13.20
N ALA A 37 3.70 2.59 -12.36
CA ALA A 37 3.10 1.29 -12.59
C ALA A 37 1.56 1.34 -12.56
N PHE A 38 0.97 2.39 -12.03
CA PHE A 38 -0.47 2.57 -12.00
C PHE A 38 -1.04 3.20 -13.27
N ASP A 39 -0.19 3.71 -14.16
CA ASP A 39 -0.64 4.38 -15.38
C ASP A 39 -1.47 3.42 -16.22
N GLY A 40 -2.64 3.89 -16.64
CA GLY A 40 -3.53 3.10 -17.49
C GLY A 40 -4.33 2.02 -16.77
N LEU A 41 -4.13 1.85 -15.46
CA LEU A 41 -4.88 0.86 -14.68
C LEU A 41 -6.12 1.50 -14.06
N SER A 42 -7.19 0.70 -13.95
CA SER A 42 -8.37 1.09 -13.18
C SER A 42 -7.98 1.24 -11.70
N ARG A 43 -8.82 1.97 -10.95
CA ARG A 43 -8.60 2.09 -9.51
C ARG A 43 -8.55 0.72 -8.84
N LEU A 44 -9.44 -0.18 -9.24
CA LEU A 44 -9.46 -1.53 -8.69
C LEU A 44 -8.13 -2.26 -8.92
N ALA A 45 -7.60 -2.19 -10.15
CA ALA A 45 -6.33 -2.83 -10.47
C ALA A 45 -5.17 -2.21 -9.69
N GLN A 46 -5.18 -0.88 -9.53
CA GLN A 46 -4.17 -0.19 -8.73
C GLN A 46 -4.20 -0.66 -7.28
N HIS A 47 -5.40 -0.75 -6.69
CA HIS A 47 -5.56 -1.21 -5.31
C HIS A 47 -5.12 -2.66 -5.15
N ARG A 48 -5.38 -3.51 -6.14
CA ARG A 48 -4.94 -4.90 -6.10
C ARG A 48 -3.43 -5.01 -6.04
N LEU A 49 -2.72 -4.17 -6.79
CA LEU A 49 -1.26 -4.20 -6.75
C LEU A 49 -0.75 -3.91 -5.34
N VAL A 50 -1.35 -2.95 -4.64
CA VAL A 50 -0.93 -2.61 -3.28
C VAL A 50 -1.27 -3.74 -2.32
N TYR A 51 -2.50 -4.26 -2.37
CA TYR A 51 -2.88 -5.34 -1.46
C TYR A 51 -2.08 -6.62 -1.72
N ASP A 52 -1.69 -6.89 -2.97
CA ASP A 52 -0.90 -8.06 -3.29
C ASP A 52 0.50 -8.03 -2.65
N VAL A 53 1.03 -6.84 -2.36
CA VAL A 53 2.29 -6.71 -1.63
C VAL A 53 2.21 -7.40 -0.27
N PHE A 54 1.04 -7.34 0.36
CA PHE A 54 0.85 -7.87 1.71
C PHE A 54 0.23 -9.27 1.73
N GLY A 55 -0.28 -9.74 0.59
CA GLY A 55 -0.92 -11.05 0.51
C GLY A 55 -2.08 -11.16 1.49
N GLY A 56 -2.08 -12.18 2.32
CA GLY A 56 -3.15 -12.42 3.29
C GLY A 56 -2.99 -11.70 4.62
N GLU A 57 -2.03 -10.77 4.74
CA GLU A 57 -1.75 -10.12 6.03
C GLU A 57 -2.77 -9.06 6.43
N VAL A 58 -3.46 -8.45 5.44
CA VAL A 58 -4.52 -7.49 5.75
C VAL A 58 -5.72 -8.24 6.31
N GLY A 59 -6.19 -7.80 7.48
CA GLY A 59 -7.21 -8.52 8.22
C GLY A 59 -6.65 -9.53 9.21
N ASP A 60 -5.33 -9.75 9.18
CA ASP A 60 -4.62 -10.62 10.10
C ASP A 60 -3.59 -9.79 10.87
N ARG A 61 -2.32 -9.86 10.45
CA ARG A 61 -1.23 -9.09 11.08
C ARG A 61 -1.44 -7.59 10.93
N ILE A 62 -1.96 -7.16 9.78
CA ILE A 62 -2.38 -5.78 9.51
C ILE A 62 -3.88 -5.73 9.72
N HIS A 63 -4.35 -5.05 10.78
CA HIS A 63 -5.76 -5.09 11.12
C HIS A 63 -6.63 -4.43 10.03
N ALA A 64 -6.33 -3.20 9.65
CA ALA A 64 -7.05 -2.49 8.60
C ALA A 64 -6.11 -1.57 7.83
N LEU A 65 -6.28 -1.52 6.52
CA LEU A 65 -5.46 -0.69 5.63
C LEU A 65 -6.36 -0.01 4.61
N SER A 66 -6.39 1.32 4.66
CA SER A 66 -7.03 2.15 3.64
C SER A 66 -5.97 2.68 2.71
N ILE A 67 -6.23 2.65 1.41
CA ILE A 67 -5.24 3.08 0.43
C ILE A 67 -5.82 4.09 -0.55
N GLN A 68 -4.97 4.99 -0.99
CA GLN A 68 -5.20 5.87 -2.13
C GLN A 68 -4.06 5.65 -3.11
N THR A 69 -4.37 5.51 -4.37
CA THR A 69 -3.38 5.27 -5.40
C THR A 69 -3.46 6.35 -6.47
N GLN A 70 -2.31 6.73 -7.00
CA GLN A 70 -2.23 7.74 -8.06
C GLN A 70 -1.17 7.30 -9.07
N PRO A 71 -1.45 7.43 -10.39
CA PRO A 71 -0.41 7.30 -11.40
C PRO A 71 0.55 8.48 -11.28
N GLU A 72 1.75 8.24 -11.71
CA GLU A 72 2.78 9.27 -11.69
C GLU A 72 2.73 10.16 -12.93
#